data_d88225f84f2d6640d9c6d5558c41204d
#
_entry.id   d88225f84f2d6640d9c6d5558c41204d
#
_cell.length_a   1.000
_cell.length_b   1.000
_cell.length_c   1.000
_cell.angle_alpha   90.00
_cell.angle_beta   90.00
_cell.angle_gamma   90.00
#
_symmetry.space_group_name_H-M   'P 1'
#
loop_
_entity.id
_entity.type
_entity.pdbx_description
1 polymer ?
#
loop_
_entity_poly.entity_id
_entity_poly.type
_entity_poly.pdbx_seq_one_letter_code
_entity_poly.pdbx_strand_id
1 'polypeptide(L)'
;MPPSAPPATPITDERPVLVAPDSFKGTLRAVVVAAAIGRGLERGGLVPPDLMPLADGGEGTLETLLLALGGDTHGVTVRGPLGAPVEAGFGLLADGDGAVVEMAQASGLSLVPEAERDAEAASTYGTGELILAAVEAGAVVVFVGLGGSATTDGGTGALEAIAEGGGMRGARLVALCDVRTTFTEAAARFAPQKGADAAAVLRLTRRLERLAETWPRDPRGVPMTGAAGGLAGALWAVLGAELKPGARCILDALDSGSRMRAARAVIVGEGRLDPTTLEGKAAGELATDARQAGVPCHAIVGSAALGAFERRIIDLQTVREAGTVAALERAGEQLARSGVL
;
A
#
# COMPACT_ATOMS: atom_id res chain seq x y z
N MET A 1 -30.78 57.81 11.75
CA MET A 1 -29.72 56.83 11.39
C MET A 1 -30.27 55.43 11.65
N PRO A 2 -30.29 54.52 10.69
CA PRO A 2 -30.67 53.13 11.00
C PRO A 2 -29.58 52.48 11.84
N PRO A 3 -29.92 51.54 12.74
CA PRO A 3 -28.93 50.87 13.57
C PRO A 3 -27.98 50.03 12.69
N SER A 4 -26.68 50.13 12.98
CA SER A 4 -25.66 49.32 12.31
C SER A 4 -25.95 47.82 12.53
N ALA A 5 -25.96 47.04 11.45
CA ALA A 5 -26.08 45.59 11.54
C ALA A 5 -24.95 45.04 12.44
N PRO A 6 -25.26 44.04 13.29
CA PRO A 6 -24.22 43.40 14.10
C PRO A 6 -23.14 42.77 13.17
N PRO A 7 -21.87 42.76 13.57
CA PRO A 7 -20.82 42.10 12.80
C PRO A 7 -21.20 40.64 12.62
N ALA A 8 -21.13 40.15 11.38
CA ALA A 8 -21.35 38.76 11.09
C ALA A 8 -20.33 37.93 11.89
N THR A 9 -20.81 37.01 12.74
CA THR A 9 -19.99 36.06 13.44
C THR A 9 -19.24 35.22 12.36
N PRO A 10 -17.93 35.11 12.40
CA PRO A 10 -17.25 34.25 11.44
C PRO A 10 -17.81 32.84 11.57
N ILE A 11 -18.30 32.28 10.47
CA ILE A 11 -18.72 30.89 10.39
C ILE A 11 -17.41 30.08 10.53
N THR A 12 -17.12 29.61 11.73
CA THR A 12 -16.03 28.65 11.94
C THR A 12 -16.49 27.34 11.33
N ASP A 13 -15.83 26.91 10.26
CA ASP A 13 -16.08 25.60 9.67
C ASP A 13 -15.60 24.52 10.65
N GLU A 14 -16.53 23.90 11.38
CA GLU A 14 -16.25 22.87 12.38
C GLU A 14 -16.02 21.48 11.79
N ARG A 15 -16.09 21.32 10.47
CA ARG A 15 -15.78 20.04 9.83
C ARG A 15 -14.31 19.66 10.07
N PRO A 16 -14.01 18.36 10.34
CA PRO A 16 -12.64 17.93 10.53
C PRO A 16 -11.81 18.04 9.24
N VAL A 17 -10.50 18.05 9.37
CA VAL A 17 -9.57 17.78 8.28
C VAL A 17 -9.37 16.28 8.20
N LEU A 18 -9.49 15.67 7.01
CA LEU A 18 -9.14 14.27 6.78
C LEU A 18 -7.63 14.16 6.58
N VAL A 19 -6.95 13.46 7.49
CA VAL A 19 -5.49 13.25 7.45
C VAL A 19 -5.22 11.82 7.00
N ALA A 20 -4.81 11.67 5.74
CA ALA A 20 -4.73 10.40 5.05
C ALA A 20 -3.34 10.16 4.42
N PRO A 21 -2.29 10.00 5.22
CA PRO A 21 -0.97 9.66 4.72
C PRO A 21 -0.80 8.15 4.54
N ASP A 22 0.03 7.77 3.55
CA ASP A 22 0.69 6.47 3.48
C ASP A 22 1.97 6.45 4.34
N SER A 23 2.59 5.30 4.49
CA SER A 23 3.86 5.11 5.17
C SER A 23 4.99 5.89 4.47
N PHE A 24 5.94 6.40 5.26
CA PHE A 24 7.20 6.89 4.73
C PHE A 24 8.17 5.71 4.69
N LYS A 25 8.09 4.93 3.60
CA LYS A 25 8.73 3.62 3.44
C LYS A 25 10.12 3.56 4.05
N GLY A 26 10.34 2.60 4.97
CA GLY A 26 11.59 2.40 5.69
C GLY A 26 11.86 3.38 6.85
N THR A 27 10.97 4.34 7.16
CA THR A 27 11.19 5.33 8.22
C THR A 27 10.02 5.49 9.19
N LEU A 28 8.80 5.78 8.72
CA LEU A 28 7.63 6.03 9.56
C LEU A 28 6.40 5.29 9.04
N ARG A 29 5.70 4.57 9.92
CA ARG A 29 4.41 3.95 9.60
C ARG A 29 3.32 4.99 9.37
N ALA A 30 2.35 4.69 8.52
CA ALA A 30 1.24 5.59 8.17
C ALA A 30 0.49 6.12 9.40
N VAL A 31 0.23 5.27 10.40
CA VAL A 31 -0.43 5.66 11.66
C VAL A 31 0.38 6.69 12.46
N VAL A 32 1.71 6.59 12.46
CA VAL A 32 2.60 7.54 13.14
C VAL A 32 2.61 8.88 12.42
N VAL A 33 2.63 8.86 11.08
CA VAL A 33 2.56 10.07 10.24
C VAL A 33 1.23 10.78 10.45
N ALA A 34 0.10 10.05 10.37
CA ALA A 34 -1.24 10.60 10.57
C ALA A 34 -1.39 11.25 11.95
N ALA A 35 -0.98 10.54 13.01
CA ALA A 35 -1.06 11.06 14.37
C ALA A 35 -0.17 12.30 14.58
N ALA A 36 1.03 12.35 13.98
CA ALA A 36 1.92 13.51 14.10
C ALA A 36 1.32 14.74 13.40
N ILE A 37 0.80 14.59 12.18
CA ILE A 37 0.13 15.67 11.45
C ILE A 37 -1.10 16.13 12.26
N GLY A 38 -1.91 15.21 12.78
CA GLY A 38 -3.10 15.49 13.57
C GLY A 38 -2.79 16.34 14.81
N ARG A 39 -1.79 15.96 15.61
CA ARG A 39 -1.34 16.77 16.75
C ARG A 39 -0.90 18.17 16.35
N GLY A 40 -0.28 18.31 15.18
CA GLY A 40 0.07 19.62 14.62
C GLY A 40 -1.15 20.50 14.33
N LEU A 41 -2.16 19.92 13.68
CA LEU A 41 -3.40 20.61 13.35
C LEU A 41 -4.14 21.10 14.60
N GLU A 42 -4.23 20.25 15.63
CA GLU A 42 -4.84 20.61 16.94
C GLU A 42 -4.08 21.73 17.64
N ARG A 43 -2.73 21.70 17.64
CA ARG A 43 -1.91 22.80 18.16
C ARG A 43 -2.10 24.11 17.36
N GLY A 44 -2.44 23.99 16.09
CA GLY A 44 -2.78 25.11 15.23
C GLY A 44 -4.17 25.70 15.49
N GLY A 45 -4.98 25.07 16.36
CA GLY A 45 -6.30 25.54 16.79
C GLY A 45 -7.47 24.93 16.03
N LEU A 46 -7.25 23.87 15.22
CA LEU A 46 -8.34 23.16 14.55
C LEU A 46 -8.98 22.12 15.49
N VAL A 47 -10.23 21.76 15.17
CA VAL A 47 -10.91 20.61 15.80
C VAL A 47 -10.13 19.31 15.52
N PRO A 48 -10.28 18.26 16.35
CA PRO A 48 -9.62 16.99 16.12
C PRO A 48 -9.82 16.49 14.70
N PRO A 49 -8.74 16.15 13.98
CA PRO A 49 -8.83 15.66 12.61
C PRO A 49 -9.38 14.25 12.54
N ASP A 50 -9.93 13.88 11.40
CA ASP A 50 -10.26 12.51 11.05
C ASP A 50 -8.99 11.82 10.52
N LEU A 51 -8.42 10.86 11.28
CA LEU A 51 -7.19 10.17 10.93
C LEU A 51 -7.50 8.91 10.11
N MET A 52 -6.99 8.85 8.88
CA MET A 52 -7.19 7.74 7.95
C MET A 52 -5.84 7.31 7.36
N PRO A 53 -5.00 6.58 8.12
CA PRO A 53 -3.76 6.06 7.56
C PRO A 53 -4.05 5.16 6.35
N LEU A 54 -3.24 5.30 5.30
CA LEU A 54 -3.39 4.59 4.04
C LEU A 54 -2.32 3.52 3.86
N ALA A 55 -2.55 2.65 2.87
CA ALA A 55 -1.59 1.75 2.27
C ALA A 55 -1.94 1.53 0.78
N ASP A 56 -1.03 0.98 0.01
CA ASP A 56 -1.19 0.78 -1.44
C ASP A 56 -1.21 -0.71 -1.87
N GLY A 57 -1.31 -1.64 -0.91
CA GLY A 57 -1.14 -3.08 -1.15
C GLY A 57 0.27 -3.57 -0.83
N GLY A 58 1.12 -2.69 -0.27
CA GLY A 58 2.44 -3.00 0.26
C GLY A 58 2.46 -3.07 1.79
N GLU A 59 3.60 -2.66 2.36
CA GLU A 59 3.81 -2.56 3.82
C GLU A 59 2.78 -1.63 4.46
N GLY A 60 2.15 -2.07 5.57
CA GLY A 60 1.11 -1.35 6.30
C GLY A 60 -0.32 -1.69 5.87
N THR A 61 -0.51 -2.49 4.83
CA THR A 61 -1.83 -2.95 4.38
C THR A 61 -2.57 -3.72 5.48
N LEU A 62 -1.87 -4.62 6.16
CA LEU A 62 -2.39 -5.40 7.29
C LEU A 62 -2.86 -4.48 8.42
N GLU A 63 -1.99 -3.57 8.89
CA GLU A 63 -2.31 -2.63 9.96
C GLU A 63 -3.52 -1.75 9.58
N THR A 64 -3.52 -1.21 8.36
CA THR A 64 -4.57 -0.33 7.87
C THR A 64 -5.94 -1.04 7.79
N LEU A 65 -5.97 -2.25 7.25
CA LEU A 65 -7.22 -3.01 7.13
C LEU A 65 -7.74 -3.50 8.49
N LEU A 66 -6.86 -3.92 9.41
CA LEU A 66 -7.28 -4.28 10.77
C LEU A 66 -7.83 -3.09 11.56
N LEU A 67 -7.23 -1.89 11.39
CA LEU A 67 -7.77 -0.67 12.00
C LEU A 67 -9.16 -0.30 11.47
N ALA A 68 -9.40 -0.53 10.18
CA ALA A 68 -10.65 -0.17 9.52
C ALA A 68 -11.78 -1.19 9.78
N LEU A 69 -11.46 -2.46 9.68
CA LEU A 69 -12.44 -3.56 9.66
C LEU A 69 -12.46 -4.36 10.96
N GLY A 70 -11.54 -4.07 11.88
CA GLY A 70 -11.34 -4.85 13.09
C GLY A 70 -10.68 -6.19 12.83
N GLY A 71 -10.35 -6.89 13.90
CA GLY A 71 -9.74 -8.22 13.83
C GLY A 71 -8.44 -8.31 14.60
N ASP A 72 -7.75 -9.45 14.49
CA ASP A 72 -6.56 -9.77 15.26
C ASP A 72 -5.41 -10.25 14.37
N THR A 73 -4.18 -10.00 14.82
CA THR A 73 -2.95 -10.49 14.15
C THR A 73 -2.54 -11.83 14.74
N HIS A 74 -2.19 -12.78 13.87
CA HIS A 74 -1.70 -14.11 14.20
C HIS A 74 -0.27 -14.28 13.69
N GLY A 75 0.64 -14.67 14.59
CA GLY A 75 2.04 -14.94 14.26
C GLY A 75 2.28 -16.39 13.84
N VAL A 76 3.17 -16.58 12.88
CA VAL A 76 3.62 -17.90 12.41
C VAL A 76 5.06 -17.83 11.92
N THR A 77 5.84 -18.89 12.19
CA THR A 77 7.18 -19.05 11.62
C THR A 77 7.06 -19.65 10.22
N VAL A 78 7.62 -18.97 9.21
CA VAL A 78 7.62 -19.41 7.80
C VAL A 78 9.02 -19.33 7.21
N ARG A 79 9.22 -19.84 6.00
CA ARG A 79 10.50 -19.69 5.28
C ARG A 79 10.67 -18.25 4.78
N GLY A 80 11.82 -17.65 5.08
CA GLY A 80 12.24 -16.38 4.51
C GLY A 80 12.64 -16.50 3.03
N PRO A 81 12.99 -15.37 2.38
CA PRO A 81 13.29 -15.33 0.95
C PRO A 81 14.42 -16.28 0.52
N LEU A 82 15.43 -16.44 1.35
CA LEU A 82 16.61 -17.30 1.11
C LEU A 82 16.58 -18.61 1.94
N GLY A 83 15.40 -19.01 2.43
CA GLY A 83 15.18 -20.29 3.08
C GLY A 83 15.36 -20.30 4.61
N ALA A 84 15.94 -19.28 5.22
CA ALA A 84 16.02 -19.18 6.68
C ALA A 84 14.62 -18.94 7.28
N PRO A 85 14.31 -19.50 8.47
CA PRO A 85 13.02 -19.24 9.12
C PRO A 85 12.89 -17.77 9.53
N VAL A 86 11.69 -17.21 9.36
CA VAL A 86 11.33 -15.84 9.76
C VAL A 86 9.98 -15.85 10.49
N GLU A 87 9.84 -14.98 11.48
CA GLU A 87 8.56 -14.72 12.09
C GLU A 87 7.75 -13.77 11.19
N ALA A 88 6.57 -14.21 10.80
CA ALA A 88 5.62 -13.44 9.98
C ALA A 88 4.24 -13.44 10.62
N GLY A 89 3.35 -12.56 10.18
CA GLY A 89 2.00 -12.51 10.69
C GLY A 89 0.97 -12.31 9.57
N PHE A 90 -0.25 -12.74 9.85
CA PHE A 90 -1.43 -12.41 9.05
C PHE A 90 -2.55 -11.89 9.96
N GLY A 91 -3.47 -11.13 9.40
CA GLY A 91 -4.66 -10.66 10.12
C GLY A 91 -5.87 -11.49 9.80
N LEU A 92 -6.66 -11.85 10.80
CA LEU A 92 -8.04 -12.28 10.61
C LEU A 92 -8.96 -11.09 10.85
N LEU A 93 -9.82 -10.78 9.89
CA LEU A 93 -10.78 -9.69 9.99
C LEU A 93 -11.92 -10.04 10.96
N ALA A 94 -12.55 -9.03 11.55
CA ALA A 94 -13.59 -9.21 12.57
C ALA A 94 -14.84 -9.93 12.05
N ASP A 95 -15.08 -9.99 10.74
CA ASP A 95 -16.16 -10.76 10.11
C ASP A 95 -15.92 -12.29 10.18
N GLY A 96 -14.69 -12.72 10.49
CA GLY A 96 -14.28 -14.12 10.57
C GLY A 96 -14.02 -14.78 9.21
N ASP A 97 -14.38 -14.14 8.10
CA ASP A 97 -14.27 -14.71 6.75
C ASP A 97 -13.03 -14.18 5.99
N GLY A 98 -12.60 -12.96 6.30
CA GLY A 98 -11.49 -12.30 5.64
C GLY A 98 -10.16 -12.51 6.37
N ALA A 99 -9.06 -12.66 5.60
CA ALA A 99 -7.70 -12.54 6.13
C ALA A 99 -6.85 -11.62 5.28
N VAL A 100 -5.83 -11.01 5.88
CA VAL A 100 -4.86 -10.12 5.21
C VAL A 100 -3.46 -10.69 5.41
N VAL A 101 -2.76 -10.89 4.30
CA VAL A 101 -1.37 -11.36 4.23
C VAL A 101 -0.54 -10.30 3.51
N GLU A 102 0.56 -9.86 4.11
CA GLU A 102 1.59 -9.08 3.42
C GLU A 102 2.73 -9.99 3.01
N MET A 103 2.95 -10.17 1.71
CA MET A 103 4.03 -11.03 1.23
C MET A 103 5.42 -10.56 1.72
N ALA A 104 5.58 -9.28 1.99
CA ALA A 104 6.83 -8.72 2.48
C ALA A 104 7.25 -9.24 3.85
N GLN A 105 6.34 -9.76 4.67
CA GLN A 105 6.66 -10.34 5.96
C GLN A 105 7.34 -11.72 5.85
N ALA A 106 7.09 -12.45 4.75
CA ALA A 106 7.68 -13.77 4.51
C ALA A 106 8.73 -13.77 3.38
N SER A 107 8.52 -12.95 2.35
CA SER A 107 9.35 -12.93 1.14
C SER A 107 9.79 -11.52 0.75
N GLY A 108 9.94 -10.63 1.76
CA GLY A 108 10.22 -9.22 1.61
C GLY A 108 11.70 -8.89 1.41
N LEU A 109 11.96 -7.77 0.72
CA LEU A 109 13.30 -7.25 0.47
C LEU A 109 13.99 -6.78 1.76
N SER A 110 13.22 -6.32 2.74
CA SER A 110 13.71 -5.89 4.06
C SER A 110 14.28 -7.05 4.90
N LEU A 111 13.93 -8.29 4.59
CA LEU A 111 14.43 -9.49 5.26
C LEU A 111 15.82 -9.90 4.76
N VAL A 112 16.32 -9.29 3.69
CA VAL A 112 17.59 -9.64 3.06
C VAL A 112 18.53 -8.44 3.09
N PRO A 113 19.67 -8.51 3.79
CA PRO A 113 20.70 -7.49 3.72
C PRO A 113 21.11 -7.21 2.29
N GLU A 114 21.42 -5.95 1.95
CA GLU A 114 21.70 -5.56 0.57
C GLU A 114 22.82 -6.39 -0.09
N ALA A 115 23.86 -6.72 0.68
CA ALA A 115 24.98 -7.51 0.20
C ALA A 115 24.65 -9.01 -0.05
N GLU A 116 23.51 -9.48 0.49
CA GLU A 116 23.07 -10.88 0.38
C GLU A 116 21.90 -11.05 -0.59
N ARG A 117 21.47 -9.97 -1.24
CA ARG A 117 20.34 -10.02 -2.19
C ARG A 117 20.67 -10.90 -3.38
N ASP A 118 19.80 -11.87 -3.62
CA ASP A 118 19.88 -12.78 -4.78
C ASP A 118 18.49 -12.96 -5.38
N ALA A 119 18.21 -12.23 -6.46
CA ALA A 119 16.93 -12.26 -7.14
C ALA A 119 16.63 -13.61 -7.83
N GLU A 120 17.63 -14.46 -8.08
CA GLU A 120 17.47 -15.78 -8.71
C GLU A 120 17.16 -16.87 -7.69
N ALA A 121 17.77 -16.77 -6.48
CA ALA A 121 17.58 -17.73 -5.39
C ALA A 121 16.37 -17.41 -4.51
N ALA A 122 16.01 -16.13 -4.38
CA ALA A 122 14.91 -15.73 -3.52
C ALA A 122 13.57 -16.34 -3.95
N SER A 123 12.84 -16.90 -2.99
CA SER A 123 11.61 -17.68 -3.19
C SER A 123 10.41 -17.06 -2.48
N THR A 124 9.24 -17.21 -3.08
CA THR A 124 7.94 -16.87 -2.48
C THR A 124 7.36 -17.98 -1.61
N TYR A 125 8.11 -19.05 -1.32
CA TYR A 125 7.60 -20.22 -0.60
C TYR A 125 6.97 -19.85 0.74
N GLY A 126 7.63 -19.01 1.55
CA GLY A 126 7.08 -18.56 2.82
C GLY A 126 5.81 -17.73 2.71
N THR A 127 5.63 -17.02 1.60
CA THR A 127 4.34 -16.35 1.31
C THR A 127 3.22 -17.39 1.12
N GLY A 128 3.51 -18.50 0.45
CA GLY A 128 2.57 -19.63 0.33
C GLY A 128 2.22 -20.24 1.68
N GLU A 129 3.23 -20.46 2.55
CA GLU A 129 3.02 -20.93 3.94
C GLU A 129 2.14 -19.94 4.74
N LEU A 130 2.37 -18.64 4.60
CA LEU A 130 1.59 -17.61 5.29
C LEU A 130 0.12 -17.56 4.81
N ILE A 131 -0.12 -17.72 3.50
CA ILE A 131 -1.46 -17.83 2.93
C ILE A 131 -2.17 -19.07 3.49
N LEU A 132 -1.48 -20.21 3.55
CA LEU A 132 -2.04 -21.44 4.11
C LEU A 132 -2.41 -21.30 5.59
N ALA A 133 -1.54 -20.66 6.39
CA ALA A 133 -1.82 -20.40 7.79
C ALA A 133 -3.12 -19.59 7.97
N ALA A 134 -3.37 -18.61 7.12
CA ALA A 134 -4.61 -17.84 7.12
C ALA A 134 -5.83 -18.72 6.74
N VAL A 135 -5.69 -19.59 5.73
CA VAL A 135 -6.74 -20.55 5.34
C VAL A 135 -7.02 -21.58 6.44
N GLU A 136 -5.98 -22.07 7.12
CA GLU A 136 -6.10 -23.01 8.26
C GLU A 136 -6.77 -22.37 9.47
N ALA A 137 -6.59 -21.06 9.65
CA ALA A 137 -7.28 -20.27 10.67
C ALA A 137 -8.76 -19.99 10.33
N GLY A 138 -9.24 -20.43 9.15
CA GLY A 138 -10.65 -20.37 8.77
C GLY A 138 -10.99 -19.31 7.70
N ALA A 139 -10.01 -18.58 7.16
CA ALA A 139 -10.27 -17.55 6.16
C ALA A 139 -10.90 -18.15 4.88
N VAL A 140 -11.99 -17.54 4.43
CA VAL A 140 -12.69 -17.85 3.17
C VAL A 140 -12.19 -16.96 2.02
N VAL A 141 -11.70 -15.76 2.36
CA VAL A 141 -11.07 -14.82 1.42
C VAL A 141 -9.75 -14.36 1.99
N VAL A 142 -8.66 -14.50 1.23
CA VAL A 142 -7.33 -14.01 1.64
C VAL A 142 -6.92 -12.86 0.73
N PHE A 143 -6.77 -11.68 1.30
CA PHE A 143 -6.20 -10.51 0.65
C PHE A 143 -4.68 -10.57 0.78
N VAL A 144 -3.97 -10.57 -0.35
CA VAL A 144 -2.51 -10.68 -0.39
C VAL A 144 -1.91 -9.38 -0.89
N GLY A 145 -1.29 -8.62 -0.01
CA GLY A 145 -0.52 -7.43 -0.35
C GLY A 145 0.82 -7.81 -0.98
N LEU A 146 1.10 -7.30 -2.17
CA LEU A 146 2.21 -7.75 -3.02
C LEU A 146 3.39 -6.77 -3.09
N GLY A 147 3.38 -5.68 -2.31
CA GLY A 147 4.49 -4.73 -2.24
C GLY A 147 5.72 -5.28 -1.52
N GLY A 148 6.89 -4.69 -1.79
CA GLY A 148 8.12 -4.92 -1.01
C GLY A 148 8.85 -6.25 -1.23
N SER A 149 8.62 -6.98 -2.34
CA SER A 149 9.16 -8.32 -2.60
C SER A 149 10.67 -8.37 -2.82
N ALA A 150 11.34 -9.43 -2.31
CA ALA A 150 12.73 -9.81 -2.64
C ALA A 150 12.82 -10.71 -3.88
N THR A 151 11.73 -11.31 -4.30
CA THR A 151 11.65 -12.46 -5.18
C THR A 151 11.42 -12.11 -6.65
N THR A 152 11.90 -12.98 -7.56
CA THR A 152 11.58 -12.95 -9.00
C THR A 152 11.41 -14.40 -9.50
N ASP A 153 10.84 -15.26 -8.65
CA ASP A 153 10.63 -16.68 -8.92
C ASP A 153 9.35 -16.96 -9.72
N GLY A 154 8.61 -15.91 -10.12
CA GLY A 154 7.33 -16.05 -10.79
C GLY A 154 6.22 -16.58 -9.88
N GLY A 155 6.43 -16.61 -8.56
CA GLY A 155 5.45 -17.15 -7.60
C GLY A 155 5.48 -18.66 -7.46
N THR A 156 6.47 -19.33 -8.07
CA THR A 156 6.55 -20.81 -8.05
C THR A 156 6.67 -21.37 -6.64
N GLY A 157 7.46 -20.72 -5.77
CA GLY A 157 7.58 -21.15 -4.38
C GLY A 157 6.25 -21.11 -3.62
N ALA A 158 5.44 -20.05 -3.81
CA ALA A 158 4.13 -19.96 -3.17
C ALA A 158 3.17 -21.04 -3.68
N LEU A 159 3.16 -21.31 -4.98
CA LEU A 159 2.36 -22.41 -5.55
C LEU A 159 2.77 -23.77 -4.99
N GLU A 160 4.08 -24.02 -4.85
CA GLU A 160 4.64 -25.25 -4.27
C GLU A 160 4.17 -25.42 -2.82
N ALA A 161 4.38 -24.41 -1.97
CA ALA A 161 3.96 -24.45 -0.58
C ALA A 161 2.44 -24.70 -0.45
N ILE A 162 1.64 -24.00 -1.23
CA ILE A 162 0.16 -24.16 -1.21
C ILE A 162 -0.25 -25.56 -1.65
N ALA A 163 0.40 -26.13 -2.67
CA ALA A 163 0.10 -27.48 -3.14
C ALA A 163 0.49 -28.55 -2.09
N GLU A 164 1.67 -28.44 -1.47
CA GLU A 164 2.15 -29.32 -0.41
C GLU A 164 1.26 -29.26 0.85
N GLY A 165 0.74 -28.08 1.19
CA GLY A 165 -0.17 -27.89 2.33
C GLY A 165 -1.63 -28.23 2.06
N GLY A 166 -1.94 -28.87 0.92
CA GLY A 166 -3.29 -29.36 0.61
C GLY A 166 -4.21 -28.38 -0.12
N GLY A 167 -3.62 -27.33 -0.71
CA GLY A 167 -4.33 -26.36 -1.56
C GLY A 167 -5.14 -25.33 -0.77
N MET A 168 -5.87 -24.49 -1.49
CA MET A 168 -6.65 -23.38 -0.92
C MET A 168 -7.93 -23.80 -0.18
N ARG A 169 -8.32 -25.07 -0.15
CA ARG A 169 -9.50 -25.61 0.56
C ARG A 169 -10.79 -24.83 0.29
N GLY A 170 -10.93 -24.26 -0.91
CA GLY A 170 -12.08 -23.46 -1.32
C GLY A 170 -11.97 -21.96 -1.00
N ALA A 171 -10.95 -21.52 -0.28
CA ALA A 171 -10.70 -20.09 -0.04
C ALA A 171 -10.32 -19.37 -1.34
N ARG A 172 -10.78 -18.12 -1.47
CA ARG A 172 -10.51 -17.25 -2.61
C ARG A 172 -9.33 -16.33 -2.31
N LEU A 173 -8.57 -15.97 -3.34
CA LEU A 173 -7.46 -15.04 -3.26
C LEU A 173 -7.79 -13.72 -3.94
N VAL A 174 -7.45 -12.62 -3.29
CA VAL A 174 -7.47 -11.27 -3.84
C VAL A 174 -6.05 -10.71 -3.73
N ALA A 175 -5.38 -10.55 -4.86
CA ALA A 175 -4.03 -10.00 -4.93
C ALA A 175 -4.08 -8.49 -5.07
N LEU A 176 -3.54 -7.77 -4.09
CA LEU A 176 -3.51 -6.31 -4.03
C LEU A 176 -2.21 -5.81 -4.66
N CYS A 177 -2.32 -5.18 -5.83
CA CYS A 177 -1.19 -4.75 -6.65
C CYS A 177 -1.15 -3.22 -6.75
N ASP A 178 0.03 -2.64 -6.60
CA ASP A 178 0.29 -1.19 -6.78
C ASP A 178 0.91 -0.85 -8.15
N VAL A 179 1.18 -1.87 -8.98
CA VAL A 179 1.84 -1.72 -10.28
C VAL A 179 1.04 -2.37 -11.41
N ARG A 180 1.15 -1.81 -12.61
CA ARG A 180 0.50 -2.34 -13.82
C ARG A 180 1.41 -3.21 -14.69
N THR A 181 2.65 -3.46 -14.24
CA THR A 181 3.66 -4.25 -14.95
C THR A 181 3.12 -5.65 -15.28
N THR A 182 3.38 -6.12 -16.50
CA THR A 182 2.99 -7.46 -16.96
C THR A 182 4.00 -8.51 -16.49
N PHE A 183 3.63 -9.79 -16.57
CA PHE A 183 4.37 -10.90 -15.99
C PHE A 183 5.84 -10.97 -16.46
N THR A 184 6.06 -10.95 -17.77
CA THR A 184 7.41 -11.06 -18.34
C THR A 184 8.27 -9.80 -18.17
N GLU A 185 7.65 -8.65 -17.94
CA GLU A 185 8.36 -7.39 -17.65
C GLU A 185 8.89 -7.33 -16.23
N ALA A 186 8.41 -8.18 -15.30
CA ALA A 186 8.73 -8.13 -13.88
C ALA A 186 10.25 -8.19 -13.61
N ALA A 187 10.97 -9.06 -14.33
CA ALA A 187 12.41 -9.21 -14.17
C ALA A 187 13.17 -7.94 -14.56
N ALA A 188 12.90 -7.38 -15.74
CA ALA A 188 13.57 -6.18 -16.23
C ALA A 188 13.30 -4.95 -15.33
N ARG A 189 12.05 -4.83 -14.83
CA ARG A 189 11.65 -3.68 -14.05
C ARG A 189 12.09 -3.74 -12.58
N PHE A 190 12.08 -4.92 -11.96
CA PHE A 190 12.23 -5.01 -10.50
C PHE A 190 13.40 -5.86 -10.02
N ALA A 191 13.97 -6.77 -10.83
CA ALA A 191 15.06 -7.62 -10.36
C ALA A 191 16.37 -6.87 -10.05
N PRO A 192 16.73 -5.75 -10.73
CA PRO A 192 17.95 -5.01 -10.40
C PRO A 192 18.02 -4.54 -8.93
N GLN A 193 16.93 -4.02 -8.35
CA GLN A 193 16.88 -3.63 -6.94
C GLN A 193 16.97 -4.80 -5.96
N LYS A 194 16.79 -6.02 -6.46
CA LYS A 194 16.86 -7.29 -5.73
C LYS A 194 18.22 -7.99 -5.90
N GLY A 195 19.21 -7.30 -6.46
CA GLY A 195 20.56 -7.80 -6.64
C GLY A 195 20.86 -8.44 -8.00
N ALA A 196 19.93 -8.41 -8.97
CA ALA A 196 20.19 -8.98 -10.30
C ALA A 196 21.05 -8.05 -11.16
N ASP A 197 22.12 -8.58 -11.74
CA ASP A 197 22.83 -7.96 -12.85
C ASP A 197 22.09 -8.17 -14.20
N ALA A 198 22.60 -7.57 -15.27
CA ALA A 198 21.96 -7.66 -16.59
C ALA A 198 21.84 -9.11 -17.11
N ALA A 199 22.78 -9.99 -16.77
CA ALA A 199 22.75 -11.39 -17.18
C ALA A 199 21.68 -12.17 -16.39
N ALA A 200 21.58 -11.93 -15.09
CA ALA A 200 20.53 -12.48 -14.23
C ALA A 200 19.13 -12.01 -14.68
N VAL A 201 18.97 -10.73 -15.03
CA VAL A 201 17.69 -10.22 -15.58
C VAL A 201 17.27 -11.01 -16.82
N LEU A 202 18.19 -11.29 -17.74
CA LEU A 202 17.89 -12.10 -18.94
C LEU A 202 17.49 -13.54 -18.59
N ARG A 203 18.17 -14.17 -17.62
CA ARG A 203 17.82 -15.52 -17.16
C ARG A 203 16.45 -15.56 -16.48
N LEU A 204 16.18 -14.58 -15.61
CA LEU A 204 14.89 -14.43 -14.94
C LEU A 204 13.75 -14.18 -15.95
N THR A 205 13.95 -13.32 -16.93
CA THR A 205 12.95 -13.09 -18.00
C THR A 205 12.60 -14.40 -18.71
N ARG A 206 13.61 -15.18 -19.13
CA ARG A 206 13.40 -16.49 -19.75
C ARG A 206 12.73 -17.50 -18.82
N ARG A 207 13.02 -17.43 -17.50
CA ARG A 207 12.32 -18.25 -16.51
C ARG A 207 10.84 -17.93 -16.47
N LEU A 208 10.48 -16.65 -16.42
CA LEU A 208 9.07 -16.20 -16.43
C LEU A 208 8.35 -16.58 -17.72
N GLU A 209 9.00 -16.42 -18.89
CA GLU A 209 8.44 -16.84 -20.17
C GLU A 209 8.09 -18.34 -20.18
N ARG A 210 9.01 -19.20 -19.73
CA ARG A 210 8.78 -20.66 -19.65
C ARG A 210 7.65 -21.02 -18.68
N LEU A 211 7.56 -20.34 -17.53
CA LEU A 211 6.47 -20.57 -16.58
C LEU A 211 5.10 -20.24 -17.20
N ALA A 212 5.01 -19.10 -17.89
CA ALA A 212 3.77 -18.69 -18.55
C ALA A 212 3.26 -19.72 -19.59
N GLU A 213 4.16 -20.46 -20.26
CA GLU A 213 3.80 -21.49 -21.22
C GLU A 213 3.19 -22.74 -20.59
N THR A 214 3.44 -22.97 -19.28
CA THR A 214 2.98 -24.19 -18.58
C THR A 214 1.69 -24.00 -17.78
N TRP A 215 1.25 -22.77 -17.59
CA TRP A 215 0.11 -22.47 -16.73
C TRP A 215 -1.23 -22.53 -17.46
N PRO A 216 -2.35 -22.83 -16.75
CA PRO A 216 -3.66 -22.97 -17.36
C PRO A 216 -4.20 -21.66 -17.96
N ARG A 217 -3.73 -20.50 -17.47
CA ARG A 217 -4.04 -19.18 -18.01
C ARG A 217 -2.74 -18.45 -18.30
N ASP A 218 -2.62 -17.84 -19.47
CA ASP A 218 -1.42 -17.08 -19.85
C ASP A 218 -1.40 -15.71 -19.18
N PRO A 219 -0.43 -15.41 -18.28
CA PRO A 219 -0.33 -14.11 -17.60
C PRO A 219 0.36 -13.04 -18.46
N ARG A 220 0.94 -13.41 -19.61
CA ARG A 220 1.65 -12.47 -20.49
C ARG A 220 0.69 -11.43 -21.04
N GLY A 221 1.09 -10.16 -21.00
CA GLY A 221 0.26 -9.03 -21.44
C GLY A 221 -0.90 -8.67 -20.52
N VAL A 222 -1.15 -9.42 -19.45
CA VAL A 222 -2.16 -9.07 -18.45
C VAL A 222 -1.56 -8.06 -17.44
N PRO A 223 -2.15 -6.87 -17.28
CA PRO A 223 -1.68 -5.89 -16.30
C PRO A 223 -1.67 -6.46 -14.88
N MET A 224 -0.75 -5.95 -14.04
CA MET A 224 -0.56 -6.34 -12.63
C MET A 224 0.09 -7.71 -12.40
N THR A 225 0.09 -8.63 -13.37
CA THR A 225 0.63 -9.99 -13.21
C THR A 225 2.13 -10.04 -12.91
N GLY A 226 2.88 -8.96 -13.20
CA GLY A 226 4.29 -8.82 -12.87
C GLY A 226 4.57 -8.39 -11.43
N ALA A 227 3.56 -8.02 -10.65
CA ALA A 227 3.75 -7.63 -9.26
C ALA A 227 4.40 -8.75 -8.44
N ALA A 228 5.24 -8.34 -7.47
CA ALA A 228 6.01 -9.25 -6.63
C ALA A 228 6.86 -10.27 -7.41
N GLY A 229 7.52 -9.82 -8.50
CA GLY A 229 8.36 -10.70 -9.31
C GLY A 229 7.62 -11.83 -10.00
N GLY A 230 6.33 -11.61 -10.30
CA GLY A 230 5.44 -12.56 -10.97
C GLY A 230 4.52 -13.35 -10.04
N LEU A 231 4.60 -13.17 -8.72
CA LEU A 231 3.70 -13.85 -7.77
C LEU A 231 2.23 -13.56 -8.11
N ALA A 232 1.87 -12.29 -8.43
CA ALA A 232 0.51 -11.95 -8.86
C ALA A 232 0.05 -12.79 -10.05
N GLY A 233 0.94 -12.99 -11.03
CA GLY A 233 0.68 -13.83 -12.20
C GLY A 233 0.41 -15.27 -11.84
N ALA A 234 1.20 -15.85 -10.94
CA ALA A 234 1.01 -17.22 -10.45
C ALA A 234 -0.34 -17.39 -9.75
N LEU A 235 -0.64 -16.50 -8.79
CA LEU A 235 -1.90 -16.54 -8.04
C LEU A 235 -3.10 -16.40 -8.99
N TRP A 236 -3.01 -15.52 -9.98
CA TRP A 236 -4.07 -15.32 -10.98
C TRP A 236 -4.18 -16.48 -11.96
N ALA A 237 -3.05 -16.94 -12.52
CA ALA A 237 -3.06 -17.92 -13.60
C ALA A 237 -3.40 -19.34 -13.13
N VAL A 238 -2.92 -19.72 -11.93
CA VAL A 238 -3.01 -21.09 -11.42
C VAL A 238 -4.10 -21.22 -10.35
N LEU A 239 -4.23 -20.25 -9.43
CA LEU A 239 -5.17 -20.32 -8.33
C LEU A 239 -6.44 -19.48 -8.54
N GLY A 240 -6.54 -18.79 -9.67
CA GLY A 240 -7.74 -18.02 -10.01
C GLY A 240 -7.92 -16.74 -9.18
N ALA A 241 -6.86 -16.21 -8.59
CA ALA A 241 -6.92 -14.98 -7.79
C ALA A 241 -7.50 -13.81 -8.58
N GLU A 242 -8.26 -12.95 -7.91
CA GLU A 242 -8.66 -11.65 -8.43
C GLU A 242 -7.51 -10.66 -8.25
N LEU A 243 -7.12 -9.94 -9.32
CA LEU A 243 -6.14 -8.87 -9.24
C LEU A 243 -6.85 -7.54 -9.02
N LYS A 244 -6.51 -6.82 -7.95
CA LYS A 244 -7.09 -5.50 -7.64
C LYS A 244 -6.00 -4.44 -7.43
N PRO A 245 -6.24 -3.19 -7.86
CA PRO A 245 -5.41 -2.06 -7.44
C PRO A 245 -5.48 -1.93 -5.92
N GLY A 246 -4.33 -2.08 -5.24
CA GLY A 246 -4.27 -2.13 -3.78
C GLY A 246 -4.79 -0.85 -3.14
N ALA A 247 -4.33 0.32 -3.61
CA ALA A 247 -4.78 1.61 -3.12
C ALA A 247 -6.31 1.76 -3.20
N ARG A 248 -6.93 1.43 -4.34
CA ARG A 248 -8.38 1.54 -4.51
C ARG A 248 -9.15 0.63 -3.55
N CYS A 249 -8.69 -0.63 -3.41
CA CYS A 249 -9.31 -1.59 -2.50
C CYS A 249 -9.27 -1.08 -1.04
N ILE A 250 -8.16 -0.50 -0.62
CA ILE A 250 -7.99 0.04 0.73
C ILE A 250 -8.83 1.30 0.92
N LEU A 251 -8.84 2.23 -0.03
CA LEU A 251 -9.66 3.44 0.03
C LEU A 251 -11.16 3.11 0.15
N ASP A 252 -11.62 2.07 -0.57
CA ASP A 252 -13.00 1.59 -0.50
C ASP A 252 -13.29 0.96 0.88
N ALA A 253 -12.39 0.13 1.41
CA ALA A 253 -12.52 -0.48 2.74
C ALA A 253 -12.55 0.55 3.88
N LEU A 254 -11.85 1.69 3.71
CA LEU A 254 -11.82 2.81 4.66
C LEU A 254 -13.02 3.76 4.53
N ASP A 255 -13.94 3.53 3.60
CA ASP A 255 -15.01 4.48 3.24
C ASP A 255 -14.49 5.90 2.97
N SER A 256 -13.35 5.97 2.28
CA SER A 256 -12.64 7.23 2.02
C SER A 256 -13.51 8.28 1.36
N GLY A 257 -14.42 7.87 0.48
CA GLY A 257 -15.33 8.78 -0.23
C GLY A 257 -16.30 9.51 0.71
N SER A 258 -16.92 8.85 1.69
CA SER A 258 -17.81 9.48 2.66
C SER A 258 -17.04 10.36 3.63
N ARG A 259 -15.92 9.87 4.16
CA ARG A 259 -15.05 10.62 5.08
C ARG A 259 -14.49 11.89 4.44
N MET A 260 -14.05 11.82 3.19
CA MET A 260 -13.55 12.94 2.41
C MET A 260 -14.65 14.02 2.21
N ARG A 261 -15.86 13.62 1.85
CA ARG A 261 -16.98 14.57 1.66
C ARG A 261 -17.43 15.23 2.97
N ALA A 262 -17.24 14.58 4.11
CA ALA A 262 -17.51 15.14 5.43
C ALA A 262 -16.41 16.08 5.91
N ALA A 263 -15.21 16.03 5.30
CA ALA A 263 -14.08 16.86 5.67
C ALA A 263 -14.13 18.24 5.02
N ARG A 264 -13.49 19.24 5.65
CA ARG A 264 -13.27 20.58 5.08
C ARG A 264 -12.10 20.61 4.10
N ALA A 265 -11.12 19.73 4.30
CA ALA A 265 -9.96 19.55 3.44
C ALA A 265 -9.36 18.15 3.67
N VAL A 266 -8.56 17.69 2.72
CA VAL A 266 -7.78 16.44 2.80
C VAL A 266 -6.29 16.77 2.91
N ILE A 267 -5.57 16.06 3.76
CA ILE A 267 -4.11 16.07 3.78
C ILE A 267 -3.62 14.67 3.44
N VAL A 268 -3.02 14.52 2.27
CA VAL A 268 -2.33 13.29 1.86
C VAL A 268 -0.85 13.34 2.26
N GLY A 269 -0.22 12.19 2.35
CA GLY A 269 1.22 12.09 2.65
C GLY A 269 1.81 10.81 2.11
N GLU A 270 3.11 10.87 1.80
CA GLU A 270 3.92 9.70 1.45
C GLU A 270 5.40 10.03 1.65
N GLY A 271 6.27 9.02 1.67
CA GLY A 271 7.70 9.24 1.86
C GLY A 271 8.34 10.07 0.74
N ARG A 272 7.91 9.87 -0.50
CA ARG A 272 8.39 10.64 -1.66
C ARG A 272 7.27 10.87 -2.65
N LEU A 273 6.93 12.12 -2.83
CA LEU A 273 5.96 12.58 -3.83
C LEU A 273 6.69 12.72 -5.18
N ASP A 274 6.52 11.76 -6.07
CA ASP A 274 7.17 11.73 -7.39
C ASP A 274 6.19 11.26 -8.48
N PRO A 275 6.58 11.20 -9.78
CA PRO A 275 5.66 10.80 -10.84
C PRO A 275 4.95 9.46 -10.62
N THR A 276 5.56 8.52 -9.86
CA THR A 276 4.90 7.24 -9.55
C THR A 276 3.69 7.39 -8.63
N THR A 277 3.56 8.52 -7.92
CA THR A 277 2.34 8.87 -7.15
C THR A 277 1.09 8.89 -8.03
N LEU A 278 1.26 9.30 -9.31
CA LEU A 278 0.18 9.36 -10.30
C LEU A 278 -0.12 8.00 -10.96
N GLU A 279 0.67 6.98 -10.70
CA GLU A 279 0.55 5.65 -11.29
C GLU A 279 -0.35 4.70 -10.47
N GLY A 280 -1.14 5.23 -9.51
CA GLY A 280 -2.09 4.44 -8.71
C GLY A 280 -1.72 4.25 -7.24
N LYS A 281 -0.79 5.06 -6.68
CA LYS A 281 -0.53 5.06 -5.25
C LYS A 281 -1.67 5.72 -4.47
N ALA A 282 -1.86 5.30 -3.21
CA ALA A 282 -2.99 5.73 -2.37
C ALA A 282 -3.09 7.25 -2.21
N ALA A 283 -1.98 7.96 -2.03
CA ALA A 283 -1.97 9.43 -1.92
C ALA A 283 -2.43 10.11 -3.21
N GLY A 284 -2.01 9.62 -4.39
CA GLY A 284 -2.40 10.14 -5.70
C GLY A 284 -3.87 9.85 -6.05
N GLU A 285 -4.34 8.64 -5.75
CA GLU A 285 -5.74 8.25 -5.93
C GLU A 285 -6.66 9.13 -5.08
N LEU A 286 -6.37 9.27 -3.77
CA LEU A 286 -7.20 10.09 -2.88
C LEU A 286 -7.17 11.58 -3.26
N ALA A 287 -6.01 12.13 -3.67
CA ALA A 287 -5.93 13.50 -4.16
C ALA A 287 -6.78 13.71 -5.44
N THR A 288 -6.79 12.71 -6.33
CA THR A 288 -7.64 12.71 -7.53
C THR A 288 -9.12 12.68 -7.17
N ASP A 289 -9.51 11.83 -6.21
CA ASP A 289 -10.89 11.75 -5.71
C ASP A 289 -11.32 13.08 -5.05
N ALA A 290 -10.43 13.69 -4.24
CA ALA A 290 -10.68 14.99 -3.60
C ALA A 290 -10.92 16.09 -4.64
N ARG A 291 -10.09 16.16 -5.69
CA ARG A 291 -10.30 17.07 -6.81
C ARG A 291 -11.66 16.86 -7.49
N GLN A 292 -12.04 15.61 -7.75
CA GLN A 292 -13.33 15.28 -8.38
C GLN A 292 -14.52 15.66 -7.49
N ALA A 293 -14.35 15.55 -6.17
CA ALA A 293 -15.37 15.93 -5.19
C ALA A 293 -15.38 17.42 -4.85
N GLY A 294 -14.42 18.21 -5.35
CA GLY A 294 -14.29 19.63 -5.04
C GLY A 294 -13.82 19.90 -3.60
N VAL A 295 -13.14 18.94 -2.97
CA VAL A 295 -12.57 19.07 -1.62
C VAL A 295 -11.10 19.50 -1.74
N PRO A 296 -10.67 20.60 -1.09
CA PRO A 296 -9.28 21.04 -1.13
C PRO A 296 -8.33 19.94 -0.65
N CYS A 297 -7.24 19.71 -1.39
CA CYS A 297 -6.24 18.70 -1.05
C CYS A 297 -4.86 19.33 -0.86
N HIS A 298 -4.19 18.96 0.22
CA HIS A 298 -2.84 19.38 0.60
C HIS A 298 -1.95 18.15 0.77
N ALA A 299 -0.63 18.32 0.65
CA ALA A 299 0.32 17.23 0.87
C ALA A 299 1.36 17.59 1.92
N ILE A 300 1.63 16.66 2.85
CA ILE A 300 2.78 16.68 3.77
C ILE A 300 3.56 15.41 3.51
N VAL A 301 4.77 15.53 2.96
CA VAL A 301 5.55 14.42 2.41
C VAL A 301 6.98 14.41 2.94
N GLY A 302 7.67 13.27 2.86
CA GLY A 302 9.08 13.20 3.25
C GLY A 302 9.98 14.01 2.33
N SER A 303 9.74 13.93 1.01
CA SER A 303 10.40 14.74 -0.02
C SER A 303 9.48 14.93 -1.22
N ALA A 304 9.63 16.04 -1.96
CA ALA A 304 8.81 16.39 -3.09
C ALA A 304 9.65 16.52 -4.37
N ALA A 305 9.47 15.58 -5.30
CA ALA A 305 10.08 15.57 -6.62
C ALA A 305 9.07 15.73 -7.77
N LEU A 306 7.77 15.84 -7.44
CA LEU A 306 6.72 16.07 -8.42
C LEU A 306 6.76 17.51 -8.94
N GLY A 307 6.72 17.71 -10.25
CA GLY A 307 6.74 19.02 -10.87
C GLY A 307 5.47 19.83 -10.65
N ALA A 308 5.51 21.12 -10.98
CA ALA A 308 4.35 22.00 -10.80
C ALA A 308 3.15 21.59 -11.69
N PHE A 309 3.41 21.03 -12.87
CA PHE A 309 2.37 20.57 -13.78
C PHE A 309 1.64 19.34 -13.20
N GLU A 310 2.40 18.34 -12.74
CA GLU A 310 1.86 17.12 -12.15
C GLU A 310 1.06 17.40 -10.87
N ARG A 311 1.53 18.32 -10.01
CA ARG A 311 0.78 18.77 -8.81
C ARG A 311 -0.58 19.35 -9.17
N ARG A 312 -0.69 20.06 -10.32
CA ARG A 312 -1.97 20.57 -10.83
C ARG A 312 -2.89 19.48 -11.36
N ILE A 313 -2.36 18.39 -11.89
CA ILE A 313 -3.18 17.27 -12.38
C ILE A 313 -4.03 16.70 -11.25
N ILE A 314 -3.48 16.57 -10.03
CA ILE A 314 -4.18 16.08 -8.84
C ILE A 314 -4.62 17.20 -7.90
N ASP A 315 -4.54 18.46 -8.34
CA ASP A 315 -5.00 19.68 -7.65
C ASP A 315 -4.47 19.83 -6.22
N LEU A 316 -3.17 19.57 -6.00
CA LEU A 316 -2.54 19.82 -4.70
C LEU A 316 -2.37 21.34 -4.47
N GLN A 317 -3.11 21.86 -3.49
CA GLN A 317 -3.11 23.29 -3.14
C GLN A 317 -1.79 23.71 -2.48
N THR A 318 -1.26 22.87 -1.58
CA THR A 318 0.06 23.06 -0.95
C THR A 318 0.80 21.75 -0.83
N VAL A 319 2.14 21.83 -0.91
CA VAL A 319 3.04 20.69 -0.64
C VAL A 319 4.08 21.14 0.37
N ARG A 320 4.22 20.41 1.48
CA ARG A 320 5.22 20.65 2.53
C ARG A 320 6.10 19.42 2.73
N GLU A 321 7.38 19.63 2.93
CA GLU A 321 8.33 18.55 3.22
C GLU A 321 8.57 18.43 4.73
N ALA A 322 8.43 17.20 5.25
CA ALA A 322 8.59 16.87 6.65
C ALA A 322 8.94 15.39 6.82
N GLY A 323 10.18 15.05 7.08
CA GLY A 323 10.68 13.67 7.16
C GLY A 323 10.80 13.10 8.59
N THR A 324 10.43 13.85 9.63
CA THR A 324 10.49 13.39 11.02
C THR A 324 9.20 13.72 11.76
N VAL A 325 8.89 12.99 12.85
CA VAL A 325 7.68 13.23 13.67
C VAL A 325 7.56 14.71 14.07
N ALA A 326 8.64 15.31 14.58
CA ALA A 326 8.64 16.72 15.00
C ALA A 326 8.44 17.69 13.80
N ALA A 327 8.93 17.36 12.61
CA ALA A 327 8.72 18.15 11.41
C ALA A 327 7.27 18.03 10.90
N LEU A 328 6.69 16.83 10.95
CA LEU A 328 5.28 16.57 10.61
C LEU A 328 4.32 17.36 11.50
N GLU A 329 4.57 17.38 12.84
CA GLU A 329 3.79 18.17 13.78
C GLU A 329 3.87 19.67 13.48
N ARG A 330 5.09 20.20 13.21
CA ARG A 330 5.25 21.60 12.81
C ARG A 330 4.56 21.93 11.47
N ALA A 331 4.65 21.02 10.51
CA ALA A 331 4.01 21.23 9.21
C ALA A 331 2.48 21.29 9.33
N GLY A 332 1.88 20.41 10.15
CA GLY A 332 0.45 20.43 10.48
C GLY A 332 0.03 21.74 11.16
N GLU A 333 0.77 22.16 12.20
CA GLU A 333 0.52 23.42 12.93
C GLU A 333 0.60 24.64 12.01
N GLN A 334 1.62 24.72 11.16
CA GLN A 334 1.78 25.81 10.22
C GLN A 334 0.67 25.82 9.16
N LEU A 335 0.23 24.64 8.72
CA LEU A 335 -0.86 24.53 7.73
C LEU A 335 -2.18 24.99 8.34
N ALA A 336 -2.47 24.61 9.59
CA ALA A 336 -3.65 25.07 10.32
C ALA A 336 -3.68 26.59 10.49
N ARG A 337 -2.55 27.19 10.84
CA ARG A 337 -2.44 28.65 11.04
C ARG A 337 -2.39 29.48 9.76
N SER A 338 -2.18 28.84 8.60
CA SER A 338 -2.07 29.57 7.32
C SER A 338 -3.41 30.07 6.76
N GLY A 339 -4.52 29.56 7.27
CA GLY A 339 -5.88 29.92 6.80
C GLY A 339 -6.25 29.35 5.42
N VAL A 340 -5.51 28.34 4.93
CA VAL A 340 -5.80 27.67 3.65
C VAL A 340 -6.63 26.38 3.81
N LEU A 341 -6.86 25.95 5.06
CA LEU A 341 -7.71 24.81 5.40
C LEU A 341 -9.16 25.25 5.67
#